data_0d8b00c80a37e5febae17a43ef9135f1
#
_entry.id   0d8b00c80a37e5febae17a43ef9135f1
#
_cell.length_a   1.000
_cell.length_b   1.000
_cell.length_c   1.000
_cell.angle_alpha   90.00
_cell.angle_beta   90.00
_cell.angle_gamma   90.00
#
_symmetry.space_group_name_H-M   'P 1'
#
loop_
_entity.id
_entity.type
_entity.pdbx_description
1 polymer ?
#
loop_
_entity_poly.entity_id
_entity_poly.type
_entity_poly.pdbx_seq_one_letter_code
_entity_poly.pdbx_strand_id
1 'polypeptide(L)'
;MPEATSMTNSSFLGNSSPYPENKQETALVSVSAQSEQFLRLHVVQDMTALLPIQQVAEALTIAMGTIVPIPHMPPWVIGVYNWRGEVLWMVDLGHLCGLTPWYEQVTSSSVYEAIVLQVADDPSTQTQPKNQTLGLVVDRVEDIEWCDWQAIQCPPNFTLNPKLKQFLRGYWWKSNDVMLAVLDGSAILQAMPR
;
A
#
# COMPACT_ATOMS: atom_id res chain seq x y z
N MET A 1 21.19 -9.50 84.43
CA MET A 1 20.49 -8.49 85.22
C MET A 1 20.83 -7.11 84.69
N PRO A 2 19.94 -6.14 84.65
CA PRO A 2 18.50 -6.19 84.35
C PRO A 2 18.14 -5.32 83.12
N GLU A 3 16.97 -5.51 82.65
CA GLU A 3 15.78 -4.58 82.62
C GLU A 3 15.93 -3.37 81.69
N ALA A 4 15.00 -2.85 81.08
CA ALA A 4 13.55 -3.01 81.00
C ALA A 4 13.01 -2.14 79.85
N THR A 5 11.92 -2.56 79.27
CA THR A 5 10.67 -1.79 79.11
C THR A 5 10.70 -0.43 78.45
N SER A 6 10.01 -0.21 77.36
CA SER A 6 8.74 0.51 77.35
C SER A 6 8.19 0.80 75.98
N MET A 7 7.00 0.36 75.77
CA MET A 7 5.93 0.82 74.93
C MET A 7 5.97 2.30 74.57
N THR A 8 5.62 2.64 73.30
CA THR A 8 4.34 3.42 73.10
C THR A 8 3.88 3.33 71.65
N ASN A 9 2.66 3.05 71.60
CA ASN A 9 1.67 3.10 70.55
C ASN A 9 1.51 4.53 70.01
N SER A 10 1.42 4.74 68.72
CA SER A 10 0.59 5.80 68.16
C SER A 10 0.18 5.49 66.77
N SER A 11 -1.05 5.11 66.63
CA SER A 11 -1.87 5.10 65.44
C SER A 11 -2.03 6.50 64.87
N PHE A 12 -1.82 6.64 63.55
CA PHE A 12 -2.47 7.70 62.81
C PHE A 12 -3.07 7.14 61.52
N LEU A 13 -4.34 7.36 61.44
CA LEU A 13 -5.33 7.10 60.43
C LEU A 13 -5.00 7.68 59.05
N GLY A 14 -5.27 6.93 58.04
CA GLY A 14 -6.17 7.24 56.94
C GLY A 14 -5.80 8.39 56.00
N ASN A 15 -5.52 8.04 54.79
CA ASN A 15 -6.22 8.72 53.69
C ASN A 15 -6.25 7.80 52.45
N SER A 16 -7.36 7.14 52.30
CA SER A 16 -7.74 6.47 51.05
C SER A 16 -8.18 7.54 50.07
N SER A 17 -7.41 7.79 49.05
CA SER A 17 -7.81 8.57 47.89
C SER A 17 -8.44 7.60 46.87
N PRO A 18 -9.69 7.78 46.49
CA PRO A 18 -10.34 6.97 45.46
C PRO A 18 -10.24 7.69 44.10
N TYR A 19 -9.10 7.61 43.47
CA TYR A 19 -9.04 7.88 42.03
C TYR A 19 -8.91 6.54 41.29
N PRO A 20 -9.86 6.23 40.42
CA PRO A 20 -9.68 5.07 39.53
C PRO A 20 -8.53 5.37 38.60
N GLU A 21 -7.45 4.63 38.71
CA GLU A 21 -6.43 4.54 37.65
C GLU A 21 -7.12 4.13 36.38
N ASN A 22 -7.28 5.09 35.47
CA ASN A 22 -7.70 4.88 34.13
C ASN A 22 -6.56 4.13 33.41
N LYS A 23 -6.60 2.81 33.47
CA LYS A 23 -5.84 1.95 32.58
C LYS A 23 -6.39 2.16 31.19
N GLN A 24 -5.90 3.20 30.50
CA GLN A 24 -5.89 3.21 29.06
C GLN A 24 -4.99 2.05 28.64
N GLU A 25 -5.62 0.92 28.44
CA GLU A 25 -5.10 -0.19 27.69
C GLU A 25 -4.83 0.34 26.28
N THR A 26 -3.61 0.88 26.07
CA THR A 26 -3.06 1.08 24.76
C THR A 26 -2.96 -0.33 24.19
N ALA A 27 -3.94 -0.70 23.38
CA ALA A 27 -3.86 -1.90 22.58
C ALA A 27 -2.65 -1.72 21.64
N LEU A 28 -1.50 -2.18 22.10
CA LEU A 28 -0.37 -2.46 21.24
C LEU A 28 -0.85 -3.54 20.30
N VAL A 29 -1.25 -3.12 19.11
CA VAL A 29 -1.44 -4.05 18.00
C VAL A 29 -0.10 -4.78 17.89
N SER A 30 -0.08 -6.01 18.33
CA SER A 30 1.06 -6.90 18.16
C SER A 30 1.21 -7.12 16.66
N VAL A 31 2.04 -6.29 16.03
CA VAL A 31 2.46 -6.50 14.65
C VAL A 31 3.15 -7.86 14.66
N SER A 32 2.54 -8.86 14.06
CA SER A 32 3.12 -10.18 13.95
C SER A 32 4.47 -10.04 13.24
N ALA A 33 5.44 -10.88 13.57
CA ALA A 33 6.78 -10.83 12.98
C ALA A 33 6.82 -11.04 11.45
N GLN A 34 5.66 -11.20 10.82
CA GLN A 34 5.45 -11.48 9.39
C GLN A 34 4.59 -10.40 8.69
N SER A 35 4.27 -9.29 9.39
CA SER A 35 3.53 -8.20 8.79
C SER A 35 4.44 -7.30 7.95
N GLU A 36 4.02 -7.02 6.72
CA GLU A 36 4.69 -6.12 5.80
C GLU A 36 3.83 -4.87 5.53
N GLN A 37 4.48 -3.81 5.08
CA GLN A 37 3.82 -2.57 4.71
C GLN A 37 3.40 -2.59 3.24
N PHE A 38 2.17 -2.20 3.01
CA PHE A 38 1.58 -2.03 1.68
C PHE A 38 1.03 -0.62 1.53
N LEU A 39 1.24 -0.03 0.39
CA LEU A 39 0.55 1.19 -0.01
C LEU A 39 -0.86 0.84 -0.45
N ARG A 40 -1.87 1.44 0.19
CA ARG A 40 -3.26 1.35 -0.22
C ARG A 40 -3.55 2.42 -1.27
N LEU A 41 -4.22 2.01 -2.34
CA LEU A 41 -4.56 2.89 -3.45
C LEU A 41 -5.91 2.50 -4.07
N HIS A 42 -6.61 3.47 -4.60
CA HIS A 42 -7.77 3.24 -5.45
C HIS A 42 -7.27 3.14 -6.90
N VAL A 43 -7.42 1.97 -7.50
CA VAL A 43 -7.08 1.75 -8.91
C VAL A 43 -8.10 2.47 -9.79
N VAL A 44 -9.38 2.30 -9.44
CA VAL A 44 -10.55 3.01 -9.94
C VAL A 44 -11.47 3.26 -8.73
N GLN A 45 -12.52 4.08 -8.91
CA GLN A 45 -13.41 4.51 -7.82
C GLN A 45 -13.92 3.36 -6.93
N ASP A 46 -14.26 2.22 -7.54
CA ASP A 46 -14.86 1.08 -6.83
C ASP A 46 -13.85 -0.06 -6.54
N MET A 47 -12.57 0.15 -6.81
CA MET A 47 -11.55 -0.88 -6.59
C MET A 47 -10.36 -0.35 -5.80
N THR A 48 -10.23 -0.85 -4.57
CA THR A 48 -9.06 -0.61 -3.72
C THR A 48 -8.08 -1.78 -3.83
N ALA A 49 -6.79 -1.44 -3.93
CA ALA A 49 -5.71 -2.40 -4.02
C ALA A 49 -4.57 -2.07 -3.05
N LEU A 50 -3.75 -3.06 -2.81
CA LEU A 50 -2.52 -2.99 -2.02
C LEU A 50 -1.31 -3.28 -2.92
N LEU A 51 -0.28 -2.47 -2.79
CA LEU A 51 1.01 -2.68 -3.44
C LEU A 51 2.11 -2.72 -2.38
N PRO A 52 3.03 -3.70 -2.39
CA PRO A 52 4.14 -3.73 -1.44
C PRO A 52 4.93 -2.42 -1.45
N ILE A 53 5.13 -1.82 -0.27
CA ILE A 53 5.79 -0.50 -0.18
C ILE A 53 7.24 -0.54 -0.69
N GLN A 54 7.90 -1.70 -0.62
CA GLN A 54 9.25 -1.91 -1.13
C GLN A 54 9.33 -1.77 -2.66
N GLN A 55 8.20 -1.87 -3.35
CA GLN A 55 8.10 -1.69 -4.80
C GLN A 55 7.68 -0.27 -5.19
N VAL A 56 7.48 0.63 -4.23
CA VAL A 56 7.08 2.01 -4.45
C VAL A 56 8.26 2.93 -4.20
N ALA A 57 8.74 3.59 -5.27
CA ALA A 57 9.82 4.57 -5.15
C ALA A 57 9.31 5.95 -4.70
N GLU A 58 8.14 6.36 -5.22
CA GLU A 58 7.59 7.69 -4.97
C GLU A 58 6.09 7.74 -5.32
N ALA A 59 5.34 8.60 -4.62
CA ALA A 59 3.99 9.00 -5.01
C ALA A 59 4.03 10.40 -5.63
N LEU A 60 3.36 10.59 -6.77
CA LEU A 60 3.42 11.80 -7.58
C LEU A 60 2.04 12.38 -7.81
N THR A 61 1.96 13.71 -7.82
CA THR A 61 0.83 14.45 -8.36
C THR A 61 1.30 15.17 -9.63
N ILE A 62 0.75 14.79 -10.79
CA ILE A 62 1.23 15.18 -12.11
C ILE A 62 0.14 15.97 -12.85
N ALA A 63 0.45 17.17 -13.35
CA ALA A 63 -0.47 17.90 -14.20
C ALA A 63 -0.72 17.15 -15.53
N MET A 64 -1.99 17.01 -15.94
CA MET A 64 -2.34 16.21 -17.12
C MET A 64 -1.59 16.61 -18.39
N GLY A 65 -1.33 17.88 -18.59
CA GLY A 65 -0.61 18.38 -19.78
C GLY A 65 0.90 18.12 -19.82
N THR A 66 1.49 17.51 -18.77
CA THR A 66 2.94 17.27 -18.71
C THR A 66 3.36 15.87 -19.20
N ILE A 67 2.40 14.96 -19.35
CA ILE A 67 2.65 13.64 -19.94
C ILE A 67 2.59 13.78 -21.47
N VAL A 68 3.66 13.34 -22.14
CA VAL A 68 3.77 13.37 -23.60
C VAL A 68 3.29 12.05 -24.17
N PRO A 69 2.16 12.02 -24.91
CA PRO A 69 1.65 10.78 -25.48
C PRO A 69 2.58 10.24 -26.57
N ILE A 70 2.72 8.92 -26.65
CA ILE A 70 3.49 8.23 -27.67
C ILE A 70 2.54 7.52 -28.64
N PRO A 71 2.59 7.80 -29.94
CA PRO A 71 1.74 7.14 -30.93
C PRO A 71 1.97 5.63 -31.00
N HIS A 72 0.92 4.90 -31.38
CA HIS A 72 0.94 3.45 -31.61
C HIS A 72 1.26 2.59 -30.39
N MET A 73 1.17 3.15 -29.18
CA MET A 73 1.27 2.38 -27.94
C MET A 73 -0.08 1.73 -27.59
N PRO A 74 -0.06 0.67 -26.78
CA PRO A 74 -1.28 0.10 -26.22
C PRO A 74 -2.14 1.16 -25.52
N PRO A 75 -3.48 1.06 -25.56
CA PRO A 75 -4.36 2.12 -25.07
C PRO A 75 -4.27 2.41 -23.57
N TRP A 76 -3.69 1.51 -22.80
CA TRP A 76 -3.41 1.70 -21.37
C TRP A 76 -2.08 2.45 -21.11
N VAL A 77 -1.25 2.70 -22.14
CA VAL A 77 -0.06 3.57 -22.03
C VAL A 77 -0.50 5.00 -22.30
N ILE A 78 -0.39 5.86 -21.30
CA ILE A 78 -0.74 7.29 -21.41
C ILE A 78 0.34 8.05 -22.17
N GLY A 79 1.60 7.74 -21.93
CA GLY A 79 2.74 8.41 -22.55
C GLY A 79 4.00 8.33 -21.70
N VAL A 80 4.83 9.37 -21.79
CA VAL A 80 6.07 9.49 -21.02
C VAL A 80 6.10 10.78 -20.22
N TYR A 81 6.74 10.73 -19.08
CA TYR A 81 6.93 11.84 -18.16
C TYR A 81 8.41 11.99 -17.80
N ASN A 82 8.87 13.22 -17.60
CA ASN A 82 10.23 13.46 -17.11
C ASN A 82 10.25 13.33 -15.59
N TRP A 83 10.77 12.24 -15.09
CA TRP A 83 10.94 11.99 -13.67
C TRP A 83 12.41 12.06 -13.30
N ARG A 84 12.81 13.12 -12.58
CA ARG A 84 14.20 13.35 -12.13
C ARG A 84 15.25 13.34 -13.24
N GLY A 85 14.87 13.78 -14.45
CA GLY A 85 15.75 13.78 -15.63
C GLY A 85 15.75 12.49 -16.43
N GLU A 86 15.01 11.48 -16.00
CA GLU A 86 14.83 10.21 -16.69
C GLU A 86 13.44 10.10 -17.33
N VAL A 87 13.34 9.31 -18.38
CA VAL A 87 12.07 9.04 -19.05
C VAL A 87 11.32 7.96 -18.26
N LEU A 88 10.18 8.32 -17.70
CA LEU A 88 9.25 7.44 -17.01
C LEU A 88 8.05 7.15 -17.90
N TRP A 89 7.79 5.88 -18.21
CA TRP A 89 6.57 5.47 -18.87
C TRP A 89 5.39 5.57 -17.92
N MET A 90 4.30 6.19 -18.39
CA MET A 90 3.09 6.40 -17.60
C MET A 90 1.97 5.50 -18.11
N VAL A 91 1.39 4.75 -17.21
CA VAL A 91 0.40 3.70 -17.47
C VAL A 91 -0.85 3.94 -16.65
N ASP A 92 -2.01 3.82 -17.27
CA ASP A 92 -3.29 3.72 -16.58
C ASP A 92 -3.43 2.32 -15.99
N LEU A 93 -3.28 2.20 -14.68
CA LEU A 93 -3.36 0.92 -13.97
C LEU A 93 -4.75 0.29 -14.08
N GLY A 94 -5.81 1.09 -14.02
CA GLY A 94 -7.19 0.62 -14.19
C GLY A 94 -7.40 -0.01 -15.57
N HIS A 95 -7.03 0.71 -16.61
CA HIS A 95 -7.16 0.22 -17.98
C HIS A 95 -6.28 -1.00 -18.27
N LEU A 96 -5.05 -1.03 -17.76
CA LEU A 96 -4.17 -2.19 -17.84
C LEU A 96 -4.82 -3.43 -17.23
N CYS A 97 -5.44 -3.27 -16.06
CA CYS A 97 -6.18 -4.33 -15.36
C CYS A 97 -7.51 -4.68 -16.02
N GLY A 98 -7.90 -3.99 -17.12
CA GLY A 98 -9.17 -4.20 -17.80
C GLY A 98 -10.39 -3.64 -17.07
N LEU A 99 -10.16 -2.62 -16.25
CA LEU A 99 -11.17 -1.81 -15.59
C LEU A 99 -11.47 -0.55 -16.43
N THR A 100 -12.34 0.32 -15.91
CA THR A 100 -12.70 1.58 -16.56
C THR A 100 -11.46 2.48 -16.74
N PRO A 101 -11.14 2.90 -17.98
CA PRO A 101 -10.03 3.80 -18.22
C PRO A 101 -10.20 5.14 -17.50
N TRP A 102 -9.07 5.78 -17.13
CA TRP A 102 -9.07 7.05 -16.40
C TRP A 102 -9.88 8.15 -17.11
N TYR A 103 -9.82 8.20 -18.45
CA TYR A 103 -10.53 9.22 -19.25
C TYR A 103 -12.04 9.01 -19.35
N GLU A 104 -12.54 7.85 -18.95
CA GLU A 104 -13.96 7.54 -18.83
C GLU A 104 -14.49 7.73 -17.41
N GLN A 105 -13.60 7.95 -16.44
CA GLN A 105 -13.99 8.19 -15.07
C GLN A 105 -14.47 9.64 -14.92
N VAL A 106 -15.55 9.81 -14.17
CA VAL A 106 -16.11 11.13 -13.90
C VAL A 106 -15.23 11.81 -12.86
N THR A 107 -14.17 12.45 -13.31
CA THR A 107 -13.29 13.24 -12.45
C THR A 107 -13.19 14.67 -12.97
N SER A 108 -13.23 15.64 -12.05
CA SER A 108 -13.01 17.05 -12.35
C SER A 108 -11.56 17.48 -12.10
N SER A 109 -10.68 16.54 -11.81
CA SER A 109 -9.27 16.80 -11.50
C SER A 109 -8.50 17.19 -12.76
N SER A 110 -7.64 18.19 -12.64
CA SER A 110 -6.67 18.57 -13.66
C SER A 110 -5.29 17.90 -13.47
N VAL A 111 -5.21 17.01 -12.49
CA VAL A 111 -3.98 16.29 -12.14
C VAL A 111 -4.23 14.79 -12.09
N TYR A 112 -3.17 14.03 -12.36
CA TYR A 112 -3.12 12.60 -12.08
C TYR A 112 -2.49 12.36 -10.72
N GLU A 113 -3.03 11.41 -9.97
CA GLU A 113 -2.27 10.75 -8.92
C GLU A 113 -1.57 9.53 -9.51
N ALA A 114 -0.30 9.40 -9.23
CA ALA A 114 0.51 8.31 -9.75
C ALA A 114 1.52 7.81 -8.71
N ILE A 115 1.94 6.58 -8.89
CA ILE A 115 3.03 5.98 -8.11
C ILE A 115 4.15 5.56 -9.07
N VAL A 116 5.38 5.79 -8.66
CA VAL A 116 6.55 5.25 -9.35
C VAL A 116 6.80 3.85 -8.79
N LEU A 117 6.44 2.85 -9.59
CA LEU A 117 6.75 1.46 -9.34
C LEU A 117 8.23 1.22 -9.66
N GLN A 118 8.93 0.60 -8.75
CA GLN A 118 10.31 0.17 -8.93
C GLN A 118 10.49 -1.24 -8.38
N VAL A 119 10.90 -2.15 -9.24
CA VAL A 119 11.19 -3.52 -8.83
C VAL A 119 12.68 -3.77 -9.06
N ALA A 120 13.35 -4.24 -8.02
CA ALA A 120 14.74 -4.68 -8.15
C ALA A 120 14.76 -5.97 -8.97
N ASP A 121 15.71 -6.03 -9.93
CA ASP A 121 15.94 -7.26 -10.67
C ASP A 121 16.41 -8.37 -9.70
N ASP A 122 15.99 -9.59 -9.98
CA ASP A 122 16.47 -10.77 -9.27
C ASP A 122 18.02 -10.87 -9.46
N PRO A 123 18.79 -10.88 -8.35
CA PRO A 123 20.26 -10.97 -8.44
C PRO A 123 20.79 -12.22 -9.13
N SER A 124 19.91 -13.20 -9.41
CA SER A 124 20.27 -14.40 -10.18
C SER A 124 20.36 -14.18 -11.70
N THR A 125 19.83 -13.07 -12.20
CA THR A 125 19.90 -12.73 -13.62
C THR A 125 21.21 -11.98 -13.89
N GLN A 126 22.12 -12.58 -14.66
CA GLN A 126 23.45 -12.03 -14.99
C GLN A 126 23.44 -10.81 -15.95
N THR A 127 22.31 -10.21 -16.16
CA THR A 127 22.17 -8.94 -16.90
C THR A 127 22.32 -7.79 -15.93
N GLN A 128 23.01 -6.72 -16.30
CA GLN A 128 23.22 -5.56 -15.42
C GLN A 128 21.91 -5.14 -14.74
N PRO A 129 21.91 -4.93 -13.43
CA PRO A 129 20.70 -4.60 -12.68
C PRO A 129 20.16 -3.26 -13.22
N LYS A 130 19.20 -3.34 -14.10
CA LYS A 130 18.47 -2.18 -14.57
C LYS A 130 17.22 -2.10 -13.72
N ASN A 131 17.24 -1.26 -12.70
CA ASN A 131 16.01 -0.93 -11.95
C ASN A 131 14.94 -0.53 -12.97
N GLN A 132 13.97 -1.40 -13.17
CA GLN A 132 12.86 -1.09 -14.05
C GLN A 132 11.88 -0.21 -13.28
N THR A 133 11.60 0.96 -13.84
CA THR A 133 10.68 1.93 -13.27
C THR A 133 9.49 2.15 -14.19
N LEU A 134 8.30 2.33 -13.59
CA LEU A 134 7.05 2.57 -14.30
C LEU A 134 6.17 3.51 -13.48
N GLY A 135 5.60 4.51 -14.09
CA GLY A 135 4.60 5.37 -13.48
C GLY A 135 3.20 4.75 -13.63
N LEU A 136 2.55 4.42 -12.53
CA LEU A 136 1.19 3.91 -12.50
C LEU A 136 0.23 5.02 -12.12
N VAL A 137 -0.62 5.44 -13.05
CA VAL A 137 -1.71 6.37 -12.78
C VAL A 137 -2.85 5.62 -12.13
N VAL A 138 -3.36 6.18 -11.05
CA VAL A 138 -4.41 5.63 -10.19
C VAL A 138 -5.46 6.71 -9.91
N ASP A 139 -6.62 6.32 -9.42
CA ASP A 139 -7.65 7.28 -9.00
C ASP A 139 -7.20 8.06 -7.78
N ARG A 140 -6.66 7.36 -6.77
CA ARG A 140 -6.16 8.00 -5.54
C ARG A 140 -5.15 7.13 -4.80
N VAL A 141 -4.15 7.79 -4.23
CA VAL A 141 -3.21 7.20 -3.27
C VAL A 141 -3.73 7.43 -1.86
N GLU A 142 -3.74 6.40 -1.02
CA GLU A 142 -4.17 6.47 0.37
C GLU A 142 -3.02 6.19 1.35
N ASP A 143 -3.35 5.55 2.46
CA ASP A 143 -2.44 5.30 3.57
C ASP A 143 -1.63 4.01 3.40
N ILE A 144 -0.66 3.82 4.29
CA ILE A 144 0.09 2.58 4.41
C ILE A 144 -0.68 1.63 5.33
N GLU A 145 -0.89 0.40 4.85
CA GLU A 145 -1.51 -0.69 5.61
C GLU A 145 -0.47 -1.73 6.03
N TRP A 146 -0.65 -2.26 7.22
CA TRP A 146 0.10 -3.44 7.66
C TRP A 146 -0.71 -4.69 7.36
N CYS A 147 -0.19 -5.55 6.53
CA CYS A 147 -0.84 -6.78 6.10
C CYS A 147 0.05 -7.97 6.46
N ASP A 148 -0.56 -8.99 7.05
CA ASP A 148 0.10 -10.27 7.22
C ASP A 148 0.15 -10.96 5.86
N TRP A 149 1.36 -11.17 5.38
CA TRP A 149 1.62 -11.81 4.10
C TRP A 149 1.03 -13.22 3.98
N GLN A 150 0.99 -13.96 5.08
CA GLN A 150 0.41 -15.32 5.12
C GLN A 150 -1.12 -15.31 5.06
N ALA A 151 -1.74 -14.19 5.41
CA ALA A 151 -3.19 -14.02 5.32
C ALA A 151 -3.68 -13.65 3.91
N ILE A 152 -2.77 -13.46 2.93
CA ILE A 152 -3.12 -13.23 1.54
C ILE A 152 -3.59 -14.55 0.92
N GLN A 153 -4.83 -14.56 0.47
CA GLN A 153 -5.47 -15.73 -0.12
C GLN A 153 -5.37 -15.71 -1.64
N CYS A 154 -5.21 -16.86 -2.25
CA CYS A 154 -5.26 -16.96 -3.72
C CYS A 154 -6.57 -16.40 -4.26
N PRO A 155 -6.56 -15.77 -5.44
CA PRO A 155 -7.77 -15.28 -6.09
C PRO A 155 -8.78 -16.41 -6.23
N PRO A 156 -10.05 -16.20 -5.83
CA PRO A 156 -11.07 -17.19 -6.07
C PRO A 156 -11.24 -17.45 -7.57
N ASN A 157 -11.63 -18.68 -7.93
CA ASN A 157 -11.77 -19.09 -9.34
C ASN A 157 -12.81 -18.27 -10.14
N PHE A 158 -13.68 -17.53 -9.44
CA PHE A 158 -14.68 -16.64 -10.03
C PHE A 158 -14.22 -15.18 -10.15
N THR A 159 -12.91 -14.92 -10.10
CA THR A 159 -12.40 -13.55 -10.32
C THR A 159 -12.92 -13.02 -11.65
N LEU A 160 -13.73 -11.98 -11.56
CA LEU A 160 -14.59 -11.48 -12.63
C LEU A 160 -13.83 -10.92 -13.82
N ASN A 161 -12.57 -10.54 -13.65
CA ASN A 161 -11.77 -9.94 -14.71
C ASN A 161 -10.47 -10.73 -14.97
N PRO A 162 -10.40 -11.45 -16.13
CA PRO A 162 -9.22 -12.23 -16.49
C PRO A 162 -7.94 -11.39 -16.64
N LYS A 163 -8.05 -10.10 -17.03
CA LYS A 163 -6.90 -9.19 -17.14
C LYS A 163 -6.36 -8.84 -15.77
N LEU A 164 -7.24 -8.47 -14.82
CA LEU A 164 -6.85 -8.19 -13.45
C LEU A 164 -6.14 -9.38 -12.81
N LYS A 165 -6.63 -10.60 -13.05
CA LYS A 165 -6.04 -11.83 -12.48
C LYS A 165 -4.55 -11.97 -12.76
N GLN A 166 -4.05 -11.47 -13.90
CA GLN A 166 -2.65 -11.55 -14.28
C GLN A 166 -1.73 -10.70 -13.38
N PHE A 167 -2.29 -9.68 -12.75
CA PHE A 167 -1.58 -8.71 -11.90
C PHE A 167 -1.88 -8.90 -10.43
N LEU A 168 -2.72 -9.90 -10.07
CA LEU A 168 -3.06 -10.20 -8.70
C LEU A 168 -2.12 -11.25 -8.11
N ARG A 169 -1.57 -10.92 -6.95
CA ARG A 169 -0.93 -11.88 -6.07
C ARG A 169 -1.96 -12.64 -5.22
N GLY A 170 -3.03 -11.96 -4.83
CA GLY A 170 -4.12 -12.51 -4.04
C GLY A 170 -5.06 -11.45 -3.53
N TYR A 171 -5.85 -11.83 -2.53
CA TYR A 171 -6.72 -10.93 -1.80
C TYR A 171 -6.43 -11.01 -0.31
N TRP A 172 -6.47 -9.88 0.35
CA TRP A 172 -6.38 -9.76 1.79
C TRP A 172 -7.71 -9.30 2.37
N TRP A 173 -8.20 -10.04 3.36
CA TRP A 173 -9.41 -9.69 4.10
C TRP A 173 -9.04 -8.86 5.32
N LYS A 174 -9.39 -7.58 5.28
CA LYS A 174 -9.30 -6.70 6.44
C LYS A 174 -10.51 -6.96 7.35
N SER A 175 -10.38 -6.74 8.67
CA SER A 175 -11.51 -6.76 9.59
C SER A 175 -12.66 -5.88 9.05
N ASN A 176 -13.90 -6.34 9.15
CA ASN A 176 -15.15 -5.73 8.65
C ASN A 176 -15.50 -6.06 7.18
N ASP A 177 -15.22 -7.24 6.71
CA ASP A 177 -15.59 -7.76 5.38
C ASP A 177 -15.06 -6.95 4.19
N VAL A 178 -14.02 -6.14 4.41
CA VAL A 178 -13.34 -5.42 3.33
C VAL A 178 -12.28 -6.30 2.70
N MET A 179 -12.49 -6.64 1.43
CA MET A 179 -11.55 -7.40 0.63
C MET A 179 -10.69 -6.45 -0.20
N LEU A 180 -9.37 -6.50 -0.02
CA LEU A 180 -8.40 -5.70 -0.76
C LEU A 180 -7.61 -6.59 -1.73
N ALA A 181 -7.49 -6.14 -2.98
CA ALA A 181 -6.69 -6.82 -3.99
C ALA A 181 -5.21 -6.55 -3.74
N VAL A 182 -4.39 -7.58 -3.68
CA VAL A 182 -2.93 -7.43 -3.54
C VAL A 182 -2.29 -7.59 -4.92
N LEU A 183 -1.67 -6.53 -5.41
CA LEU A 183 -1.06 -6.48 -6.73
C LEU A 183 0.37 -7.02 -6.72
N ASP A 184 0.78 -7.54 -7.87
CA ASP A 184 2.15 -7.95 -8.16
C ASP A 184 2.81 -6.92 -9.09
N GLY A 185 3.68 -6.08 -8.53
CA GLY A 185 4.39 -5.05 -9.29
C GLY A 185 5.33 -5.63 -10.35
N SER A 186 5.89 -6.81 -10.12
CA SER A 186 6.73 -7.48 -11.12
C SER A 186 5.93 -7.91 -12.35
N ALA A 187 4.74 -8.45 -12.15
CA ALA A 187 3.82 -8.80 -13.23
C ALA A 187 3.36 -7.55 -14.02
N ILE A 188 3.11 -6.44 -13.32
CA ILE A 188 2.77 -5.16 -13.96
C ILE A 188 3.92 -4.66 -14.85
N LEU A 189 5.16 -4.65 -14.35
CA LEU A 189 6.33 -4.26 -15.14
C LEU A 189 6.55 -5.14 -16.39
N GLN A 190 6.31 -6.44 -16.27
CA GLN A 190 6.45 -7.37 -17.38
C GLN A 190 5.41 -7.18 -18.49
N ALA A 191 4.29 -6.53 -18.21
CA ALA A 191 3.27 -6.24 -19.21
C ALA A 191 3.67 -5.12 -20.19
N MET A 192 4.71 -4.35 -19.89
CA MET A 192 5.18 -3.29 -20.79
C MET A 192 5.72 -3.89 -22.10
N PRO A 193 5.31 -3.31 -23.27
CA PRO A 193 5.87 -3.70 -24.56
C PRO A 193 7.38 -3.47 -24.55
N ARG A 194 8.12 -4.46 -25.07
CA ARG A 194 9.57 -4.41 -25.24
C ARG A 194 9.92 -3.78 -26.57
#